data_2b30ce938a0d184dbe730ce6f0fa33e2
#
_entry.id   2b30ce938a0d184dbe730ce6f0fa33e2
#
_cell.length_a   1.000
_cell.length_b   1.000
_cell.length_c   1.000
_cell.angle_alpha   90.00
_cell.angle_beta   90.00
_cell.angle_gamma   90.00
#
_symmetry.space_group_name_H-M   'P 1'
#
loop_
_entity.id
_entity.type
_entity.pdbx_description
1 polymer ?
#
loop_
_entity_poly.entity_id
_entity_poly.type
_entity_poly.pdbx_seq_one_letter_code
_entity_poly.pdbx_strand_id
1 'polypeptide(L)'
;MIFNAFLIALREIRRNLTRSFLTVVGIVIGVAAVITMVTLGRGATEAVKGQISKMGSNLLILRPGQGWGSWGAPQFSMKDVGAIRDQVPGIASLAPFVQGNEKAVYQENDRDTSIQGTTSNYFDIANWVMAEGRIFTDAEVEEAAPVCVIGETIRKELFGADVDPTGLKIRLKSMSLEVIGVTAAKGQGGFADDLDDNIITPYTTVLRRLNGRGNGNNISQMMISGQENYPGANIVADVSSLMRERRNVGANEEDNFNVFDSQQLASVISSSTQVMTSLLGAVAGVSLLVGGIGIMNIMLVSVTERTREIGIRLAIGARAREVLLQFLVEAVTLSCIGGVAGILLAYSLCVSLAKVVGAPFLFDPKINIIAFVFSAAIGIIFGFMPARRAAGLDPIDALRHE
;
A
#
# COMPACT_ATOMS: atom_id res chain seq x y z
N MET A 1 19.92 12.80 -42.51
CA MET A 1 18.67 13.62 -42.47
C MET A 1 18.12 13.74 -41.04
N ILE A 2 17.77 12.65 -40.35
CA ILE A 2 17.17 12.70 -38.98
C ILE A 2 18.06 13.42 -37.96
N PHE A 3 19.37 13.18 -37.95
CA PHE A 3 20.31 13.84 -37.04
C PHE A 3 20.38 15.37 -37.25
N ASN A 4 20.38 15.83 -38.52
CA ASN A 4 20.35 17.26 -38.83
C ASN A 4 19.01 17.90 -38.42
N ALA A 5 17.88 17.17 -38.62
CA ALA A 5 16.56 17.63 -38.16
C ALA A 5 16.51 17.75 -36.62
N PHE A 6 17.12 16.84 -35.90
CA PHE A 6 17.24 16.89 -34.43
C PHE A 6 18.06 18.11 -33.96
N LEU A 7 19.20 18.39 -34.61
CA LEU A 7 20.03 19.58 -34.29
C LEU A 7 19.30 20.88 -34.56
N ILE A 8 18.53 20.94 -35.64
CA ILE A 8 17.69 22.10 -35.99
C ILE A 8 16.59 22.25 -34.90
N ALA A 9 15.90 21.15 -34.50
CA ALA A 9 14.91 21.18 -33.48
C ALA A 9 15.47 21.74 -32.14
N LEU A 10 16.67 21.30 -31.75
CA LEU A 10 17.31 21.76 -30.52
C LEU A 10 17.67 23.27 -30.56
N ARG A 11 18.08 23.78 -31.74
CA ARG A 11 18.37 25.20 -31.97
C ARG A 11 17.10 26.06 -31.87
N GLU A 12 15.98 25.55 -32.41
CA GLU A 12 14.72 26.26 -32.39
C GLU A 12 14.07 26.31 -31.00
N ILE A 13 14.19 25.24 -30.23
CA ILE A 13 13.79 25.24 -28.82
C ILE A 13 14.51 26.33 -28.04
N ARG A 14 15.82 26.56 -28.31
CA ARG A 14 16.59 27.63 -27.69
C ARG A 14 16.19 29.03 -28.15
N ARG A 15 15.68 29.16 -29.37
CA ARG A 15 15.29 30.46 -29.94
C ARG A 15 13.99 30.99 -29.35
N ASN A 16 13.06 30.10 -28.93
CA ASN A 16 11.75 30.44 -28.39
C ASN A 16 11.51 29.76 -27.04
N LEU A 17 12.37 30.02 -26.04
CA LEU A 17 12.40 29.33 -24.73
C LEU A 17 11.08 29.39 -23.99
N THR A 18 10.39 30.54 -23.94
CA THR A 18 9.14 30.69 -23.19
C THR A 18 8.02 29.80 -23.74
N ARG A 19 7.91 29.73 -25.08
CA ARG A 19 6.90 28.94 -25.77
C ARG A 19 7.18 27.43 -25.62
N SER A 20 8.44 27.04 -25.86
CA SER A 20 8.88 25.66 -25.71
C SER A 20 8.74 25.17 -24.26
N PHE A 21 9.08 26.01 -23.28
CA PHE A 21 8.92 25.71 -21.86
C PHE A 21 7.46 25.45 -21.49
N LEU A 22 6.53 26.34 -21.91
CA LEU A 22 5.12 26.17 -21.57
C LEU A 22 4.51 24.88 -22.10
N THR A 23 4.93 24.46 -23.32
CA THR A 23 4.49 23.18 -23.91
C THR A 23 5.08 21.99 -23.23
N VAL A 24 6.39 22.03 -22.98
CA VAL A 24 7.10 20.93 -22.31
C VAL A 24 6.59 20.72 -20.90
N VAL A 25 6.24 21.79 -20.16
CA VAL A 25 5.66 21.73 -18.83
C VAL A 25 4.38 20.90 -18.78
N GLY A 26 3.47 21.04 -19.76
CA GLY A 26 2.26 20.23 -19.83
C GLY A 26 2.56 18.72 -19.91
N ILE A 27 3.53 18.35 -20.75
CA ILE A 27 3.98 16.95 -20.88
C ILE A 27 4.70 16.46 -19.61
N VAL A 28 5.58 17.30 -19.06
CA VAL A 28 6.33 16.99 -17.82
C VAL A 28 5.37 16.68 -16.68
N ILE A 29 4.37 17.55 -16.47
CA ILE A 29 3.35 17.36 -15.42
C ILE A 29 2.55 16.07 -15.68
N GLY A 30 2.10 15.85 -16.92
CA GLY A 30 1.32 14.65 -17.26
C GLY A 30 2.11 13.36 -17.03
N VAL A 31 3.34 13.29 -17.53
CA VAL A 31 4.23 12.12 -17.36
C VAL A 31 4.59 11.92 -15.89
N ALA A 32 4.96 13.01 -15.20
CA ALA A 32 5.31 12.94 -13.79
C ALA A 32 4.13 12.46 -12.93
N ALA A 33 2.93 12.96 -13.20
CA ALA A 33 1.72 12.54 -12.48
C ALA A 33 1.43 11.05 -12.65
N VAL A 34 1.47 10.51 -13.89
CA VAL A 34 1.24 9.08 -14.16
C VAL A 34 2.24 8.22 -13.40
N ILE A 35 3.55 8.52 -13.54
CA ILE A 35 4.60 7.70 -12.94
C ILE A 35 4.52 7.76 -11.41
N THR A 36 4.37 8.96 -10.83
CA THR A 36 4.30 9.15 -9.37
C THR A 36 3.11 8.37 -8.80
N MET A 37 1.95 8.47 -9.45
CA MET A 37 0.73 7.83 -8.99
C MET A 37 0.80 6.31 -9.02
N VAL A 38 1.28 5.72 -10.13
CA VAL A 38 1.42 4.26 -10.23
C VAL A 38 2.47 3.75 -9.25
N THR A 39 3.59 4.46 -9.10
CA THR A 39 4.67 4.06 -8.20
C THR A 39 4.23 4.11 -6.74
N LEU A 40 3.58 5.20 -6.30
CA LEU A 40 3.06 5.33 -4.94
C LEU A 40 1.92 4.36 -4.66
N GLY A 41 1.00 4.16 -5.61
CA GLY A 41 -0.10 3.21 -5.47
C GLY A 41 0.40 1.77 -5.27
N ARG A 42 1.41 1.35 -6.04
CA ARG A 42 2.05 0.05 -5.87
C ARG A 42 2.81 -0.05 -4.55
N GLY A 43 3.55 1.01 -4.18
CA GLY A 43 4.25 1.08 -2.90
C GLY A 43 3.29 0.93 -1.71
N ALA A 44 2.15 1.62 -1.74
CA ALA A 44 1.12 1.50 -0.72
C ALA A 44 0.53 0.07 -0.65
N THR A 45 0.23 -0.54 -1.81
CA THR A 45 -0.27 -1.91 -1.86
C THR A 45 0.74 -2.91 -1.30
N GLU A 46 2.02 -2.75 -1.62
CA GLU A 46 3.07 -3.63 -1.13
C GLU A 46 3.32 -3.45 0.37
N ALA A 47 3.24 -2.21 0.88
CA ALA A 47 3.32 -1.94 2.31
C ALA A 47 2.21 -2.67 3.07
N VAL A 48 0.96 -2.60 2.59
CA VAL A 48 -0.18 -3.31 3.19
C VAL A 48 0.00 -4.83 3.13
N LYS A 49 0.41 -5.37 1.98
CA LYS A 49 0.71 -6.80 1.86
C LYS A 49 1.81 -7.24 2.83
N GLY A 50 2.87 -6.44 2.95
CA GLY A 50 3.95 -6.70 3.90
C GLY A 50 3.48 -6.70 5.35
N GLN A 51 2.57 -5.79 5.73
CA GLN A 51 1.98 -5.78 7.07
C GLN A 51 1.10 -7.01 7.32
N ILE A 52 0.24 -7.39 6.37
CA ILE A 52 -0.58 -8.60 6.48
C ILE A 52 0.30 -9.84 6.57
N SER A 53 1.36 -9.94 5.78
CA SER A 53 2.31 -11.06 5.83
C SER A 53 3.01 -11.19 7.19
N LYS A 54 3.30 -10.05 7.86
CA LYS A 54 3.85 -10.05 9.23
C LYS A 54 2.87 -10.55 10.29
N MET A 55 1.56 -10.44 10.02
CA MET A 55 0.52 -10.93 10.94
C MET A 55 0.27 -12.44 10.82
N GLY A 56 0.78 -13.10 9.80
CA GLY A 56 0.57 -14.52 9.47
C GLY A 56 -0.16 -14.73 8.14
N SER A 57 0.26 -15.75 7.39
CA SER A 57 -0.42 -16.17 6.17
C SER A 57 -1.72 -16.92 6.52
N ASN A 58 -2.79 -16.69 5.75
CA ASN A 58 -4.11 -17.32 5.98
C ASN A 58 -4.72 -17.05 7.37
N LEU A 59 -4.48 -15.85 7.90
CA LEU A 59 -5.00 -15.44 9.20
C LEU A 59 -6.46 -15.02 9.10
N LEU A 60 -7.30 -15.67 9.89
CA LEU A 60 -8.69 -15.31 10.11
C LEU A 60 -8.87 -14.84 11.55
N ILE A 61 -9.61 -13.76 11.75
CA ILE A 61 -9.90 -13.24 13.08
C ILE A 61 -11.41 -13.23 13.27
N LEU A 62 -11.88 -14.00 14.24
CA LEU A 62 -13.27 -14.06 14.65
C LEU A 62 -13.48 -13.13 15.85
N ARG A 63 -14.35 -12.14 15.70
CA ARG A 63 -14.70 -11.14 16.73
C ARG A 63 -16.20 -11.13 17.01
N PRO A 64 -16.63 -10.80 18.24
CA PRO A 64 -18.03 -10.56 18.54
C PRO A 64 -18.50 -9.25 17.91
N GLY A 65 -19.76 -9.22 17.45
CA GLY A 65 -20.39 -8.05 16.86
C GLY A 65 -20.12 -7.83 15.38
N GLN A 66 -20.86 -6.89 14.77
CA GLN A 66 -20.65 -6.47 13.38
C GLN A 66 -19.82 -5.19 13.33
N GLY A 67 -18.80 -5.19 12.46
CA GLY A 67 -17.98 -4.00 12.21
C GLY A 67 -17.09 -3.57 13.39
N TRP A 68 -16.56 -2.33 13.27
CA TRP A 68 -15.70 -1.69 14.26
C TRP A 68 -16.56 -1.00 15.34
N GLY A 69 -17.10 -1.70 16.32
CA GLY A 69 -17.78 -1.04 17.42
C GLY A 69 -19.09 -1.65 17.89
N SER A 70 -19.31 -2.92 17.70
CA SER A 70 -20.50 -3.61 18.22
C SER A 70 -20.40 -3.80 19.74
N TRP A 71 -20.73 -2.75 20.46
CA TRP A 71 -20.84 -2.74 21.92
C TRP A 71 -22.06 -3.60 22.31
N GLY A 72 -21.84 -4.64 23.10
CA GLY A 72 -22.91 -5.46 23.64
C GLY A 72 -23.14 -6.82 22.98
N ALA A 73 -22.40 -7.18 21.93
CA ALA A 73 -22.46 -8.53 21.37
C ALA A 73 -21.90 -9.57 22.36
N PRO A 74 -22.53 -10.76 22.49
CA PRO A 74 -22.07 -11.79 23.39
C PRO A 74 -20.68 -12.26 23.01
N GLN A 75 -19.79 -12.35 23.98
CA GLN A 75 -18.44 -12.87 23.79
C GLN A 75 -18.48 -14.38 23.52
N PHE A 76 -17.37 -14.94 23.06
CA PHE A 76 -17.26 -16.36 22.80
C PHE A 76 -16.92 -17.14 24.07
N SER A 77 -17.20 -18.42 24.04
CA SER A 77 -16.87 -19.36 25.10
C SER A 77 -15.78 -20.34 24.66
N MET A 78 -15.11 -20.99 25.60
CA MET A 78 -14.18 -22.08 25.28
C MET A 78 -14.86 -23.28 24.58
N LYS A 79 -16.18 -23.45 24.75
CA LYS A 79 -16.96 -24.42 23.98
C LYS A 79 -17.04 -24.05 22.49
N ASP A 80 -17.05 -22.76 22.15
CA ASP A 80 -17.04 -22.31 20.77
C ASP A 80 -15.66 -22.53 20.14
N VAL A 81 -14.59 -22.29 20.91
CA VAL A 81 -13.22 -22.60 20.51
C VAL A 81 -13.05 -24.07 20.16
N GLY A 82 -13.54 -24.98 21.05
CA GLY A 82 -13.52 -26.43 20.82
C GLY A 82 -14.34 -26.84 19.60
N ALA A 83 -15.55 -26.30 19.46
CA ALA A 83 -16.42 -26.63 18.33
C ALA A 83 -15.82 -26.22 16.99
N ILE A 84 -15.23 -25.03 16.90
CA ILE A 84 -14.56 -24.55 15.67
C ILE A 84 -13.37 -25.45 15.34
N ARG A 85 -12.53 -25.75 16.32
CA ARG A 85 -11.35 -26.61 16.11
C ARG A 85 -11.71 -28.02 15.63
N ASP A 86 -12.78 -28.59 16.17
CA ASP A 86 -13.13 -30.02 15.98
C ASP A 86 -14.05 -30.21 14.75
N GLN A 87 -14.83 -29.20 14.32
CA GLN A 87 -15.87 -29.35 13.30
C GLN A 87 -15.57 -28.61 12.00
N VAL A 88 -14.69 -27.58 12.02
CA VAL A 88 -14.34 -26.80 10.81
C VAL A 88 -13.12 -27.42 10.15
N PRO A 89 -13.24 -27.89 8.89
CA PRO A 89 -12.09 -28.41 8.16
C PRO A 89 -11.13 -27.29 7.72
N GLY A 90 -9.88 -27.63 7.44
CA GLY A 90 -8.90 -26.71 6.92
C GLY A 90 -8.26 -25.78 7.94
N ILE A 91 -8.55 -25.91 9.23
CA ILE A 91 -7.85 -25.20 10.31
C ILE A 91 -6.51 -25.86 10.57
N ALA A 92 -5.43 -25.09 10.53
CA ALA A 92 -4.10 -25.52 10.91
C ALA A 92 -3.85 -25.28 12.41
N SER A 93 -4.24 -24.11 12.91
CA SER A 93 -4.09 -23.74 14.31
C SER A 93 -5.13 -22.69 14.72
N LEU A 94 -5.50 -22.69 16.02
CA LEU A 94 -6.47 -21.75 16.58
C LEU A 94 -6.01 -21.28 17.95
N ALA A 95 -6.04 -19.97 18.18
CA ALA A 95 -5.71 -19.33 19.43
C ALA A 95 -6.88 -18.45 19.92
N PRO A 96 -7.45 -18.72 21.11
CA PRO A 96 -8.40 -17.82 21.76
C PRO A 96 -7.68 -16.64 22.38
N PHE A 97 -8.37 -15.50 22.47
CA PHE A 97 -7.86 -14.30 23.11
C PHE A 97 -8.80 -13.80 24.20
N VAL A 98 -8.17 -13.43 25.30
CA VAL A 98 -8.78 -12.61 26.35
C VAL A 98 -7.97 -11.32 26.43
N GLN A 99 -8.59 -10.21 26.08
CA GLN A 99 -7.92 -8.90 26.10
C GLN A 99 -8.32 -8.11 27.35
N GLY A 100 -7.37 -7.35 27.84
CA GLY A 100 -7.54 -6.36 28.87
C GLY A 100 -6.48 -5.26 28.76
N ASN A 101 -6.79 -4.10 29.28
CA ASN A 101 -5.82 -3.00 29.43
C ASN A 101 -5.58 -2.80 30.93
N GLU A 102 -4.34 -2.89 31.33
CA GLU A 102 -3.96 -2.70 32.73
C GLU A 102 -2.61 -1.98 32.82
N LYS A 103 -2.38 -1.40 33.98
CA LYS A 103 -1.12 -0.77 34.28
C LYS A 103 -0.08 -1.80 34.70
N ALA A 104 1.00 -1.92 33.92
CA ALA A 104 2.18 -2.70 34.25
C ALA A 104 3.15 -1.84 35.06
N VAL A 105 3.69 -2.39 36.15
CA VAL A 105 4.60 -1.69 37.04
C VAL A 105 5.84 -2.55 37.31
N TYR A 106 6.99 -1.93 37.16
CA TYR A 106 8.28 -2.49 37.54
C TYR A 106 9.11 -1.43 38.26
N GLN A 107 9.42 -1.66 39.55
CA GLN A 107 10.06 -0.67 40.41
C GLN A 107 9.34 0.70 40.41
N GLU A 108 10.01 1.74 39.92
CA GLU A 108 9.49 3.10 39.83
C GLU A 108 8.84 3.39 38.48
N ASN A 109 8.99 2.48 37.49
CA ASN A 109 8.44 2.66 36.16
C ASN A 109 7.06 2.03 36.05
N ASP A 110 6.14 2.71 35.38
CA ASP A 110 4.82 2.20 35.08
C ASP A 110 4.38 2.56 33.66
N ARG A 111 3.52 1.70 33.07
CA ARG A 111 2.96 1.91 31.73
C ARG A 111 1.58 1.26 31.65
N ASP A 112 0.63 2.00 31.06
CA ASP A 112 -0.63 1.42 30.64
C ASP A 112 -0.41 0.64 29.34
N THR A 113 -0.72 -0.64 29.34
CA THR A 113 -0.44 -1.54 28.22
C THR A 113 -1.55 -2.56 28.00
N SER A 114 -1.58 -3.13 26.81
CA SER A 114 -2.51 -4.17 26.43
C SER A 114 -2.03 -5.53 26.96
N ILE A 115 -2.92 -6.24 27.66
CA ILE A 115 -2.69 -7.60 28.10
C ILE A 115 -3.44 -8.55 27.18
N GLN A 116 -2.71 -9.52 26.65
CA GLN A 116 -3.24 -10.53 25.74
C GLN A 116 -3.08 -11.91 26.36
N GLY A 117 -4.20 -12.44 26.88
CA GLY A 117 -4.25 -13.82 27.35
C GLY A 117 -4.54 -14.74 26.17
N THR A 118 -3.64 -15.71 25.90
CA THR A 118 -3.77 -16.61 24.74
C THR A 118 -3.13 -17.98 24.99
N THR A 119 -3.04 -18.83 23.96
CA THR A 119 -2.35 -20.13 23.98
C THR A 119 -0.96 -20.04 23.33
N SER A 120 -0.10 -21.06 23.54
CA SER A 120 1.22 -21.16 22.93
C SER A 120 1.21 -21.05 21.40
N ASN A 121 0.18 -21.60 20.73
CA ASN A 121 0.01 -21.60 19.28
C ASN A 121 -0.09 -20.18 18.67
N TYR A 122 -0.41 -19.18 19.48
CA TYR A 122 -0.48 -17.80 19.01
C TYR A 122 0.84 -17.28 18.43
N PHE A 123 1.96 -17.67 19.02
CA PHE A 123 3.27 -17.21 18.55
C PHE A 123 3.54 -17.67 17.11
N ASP A 124 3.12 -18.90 16.78
CA ASP A 124 3.23 -19.43 15.42
C ASP A 124 2.21 -18.78 14.47
N ILE A 125 0.94 -18.68 14.90
CA ILE A 125 -0.13 -18.07 14.09
C ILE A 125 0.22 -16.64 13.69
N ALA A 126 0.74 -15.86 14.63
CA ALA A 126 1.08 -14.46 14.42
C ALA A 126 2.53 -14.26 13.95
N ASN A 127 3.30 -15.32 13.66
CA ASN A 127 4.71 -15.23 13.25
C ASN A 127 5.57 -14.38 14.22
N TRP A 128 5.44 -14.63 15.51
CA TRP A 128 6.29 -13.99 16.49
C TRP A 128 7.65 -14.66 16.57
N VAL A 129 8.71 -13.87 16.46
CA VAL A 129 10.08 -14.31 16.70
C VAL A 129 10.48 -13.85 18.10
N MET A 130 11.11 -14.74 18.87
CA MET A 130 11.65 -14.38 20.18
C MET A 130 13.00 -13.68 20.01
N ALA A 131 13.18 -12.55 20.66
CA ALA A 131 14.47 -11.87 20.77
C ALA A 131 15.30 -12.47 21.90
N GLU A 132 14.65 -12.74 23.05
CA GLU A 132 15.27 -13.29 24.25
C GLU A 132 14.30 -14.25 24.94
N GLY A 133 14.84 -15.23 25.65
CA GLY A 133 14.06 -16.17 26.44
C GLY A 133 13.25 -17.20 25.62
N ARG A 134 12.06 -17.55 26.10
CA ARG A 134 11.19 -18.59 25.53
C ARG A 134 9.71 -18.20 25.58
N ILE A 135 8.89 -18.91 24.79
CA ILE A 135 7.43 -18.86 24.91
C ILE A 135 6.97 -19.75 26.08
N PHE A 136 5.72 -19.53 26.53
CA PHE A 136 5.10 -20.43 27.51
C PHE A 136 4.61 -21.72 26.84
N THR A 137 4.60 -22.80 27.64
CA THR A 137 4.19 -24.14 27.22
C THR A 137 2.68 -24.36 27.42
N ASP A 138 2.10 -25.40 26.80
CA ASP A 138 0.71 -25.77 27.01
C ASP A 138 0.44 -26.17 28.47
N ALA A 139 1.39 -26.80 29.16
CA ALA A 139 1.28 -27.08 30.58
C ALA A 139 1.14 -25.80 31.41
N GLU A 140 1.94 -24.77 31.12
CA GLU A 140 1.83 -23.45 31.77
C GLU A 140 0.49 -22.76 31.48
N VAL A 141 -0.10 -23.02 30.29
CA VAL A 141 -1.47 -22.55 29.97
C VAL A 141 -2.50 -23.28 30.82
N GLU A 142 -2.42 -24.61 30.97
CA GLU A 142 -3.39 -25.39 31.76
C GLU A 142 -3.32 -25.07 33.27
N GLU A 143 -2.11 -24.89 33.79
CA GLU A 143 -1.87 -24.56 35.20
C GLU A 143 -2.18 -23.11 35.55
N ALA A 144 -2.45 -22.26 34.57
CA ALA A 144 -2.57 -20.80 34.73
C ALA A 144 -1.32 -20.19 35.39
N ALA A 145 -0.16 -20.57 34.89
CA ALA A 145 1.13 -20.12 35.41
C ALA A 145 1.24 -18.59 35.32
N PRO A 146 1.79 -17.92 36.35
CA PRO A 146 1.96 -16.47 36.35
C PRO A 146 3.22 -16.03 35.56
N VAL A 147 3.25 -16.37 34.28
CA VAL A 147 4.35 -16.06 33.37
C VAL A 147 3.86 -15.18 32.23
N CYS A 148 4.77 -14.40 31.65
CA CYS A 148 4.47 -13.57 30.49
C CYS A 148 5.66 -13.43 29.54
N VAL A 149 5.32 -13.15 28.30
CA VAL A 149 6.22 -12.68 27.25
C VAL A 149 5.88 -11.23 26.98
N ILE A 150 6.85 -10.36 26.87
CA ILE A 150 6.64 -8.93 26.67
C ILE A 150 7.15 -8.47 25.30
N GLY A 151 6.50 -7.43 24.77
CA GLY A 151 6.97 -6.78 23.55
C GLY A 151 8.13 -5.82 23.82
N GLU A 152 8.83 -5.46 22.75
CA GLU A 152 10.04 -4.62 22.79
C GLU A 152 9.78 -3.23 23.37
N THR A 153 8.59 -2.63 23.13
CA THR A 153 8.22 -1.34 23.71
C THR A 153 8.10 -1.44 25.23
N ILE A 154 7.47 -2.51 25.74
CA ILE A 154 7.37 -2.76 27.18
C ILE A 154 8.76 -2.97 27.80
N ARG A 155 9.64 -3.72 27.12
CA ARG A 155 11.02 -3.90 27.59
C ARG A 155 11.73 -2.56 27.78
N LYS A 156 11.69 -1.69 26.75
CA LYS A 156 12.37 -0.39 26.80
C LYS A 156 11.80 0.56 27.87
N GLU A 157 10.49 0.62 27.99
CA GLU A 157 9.82 1.57 28.88
C GLU A 157 9.90 1.17 30.37
N LEU A 158 9.78 -0.14 30.67
CA LEU A 158 9.79 -0.60 32.06
C LEU A 158 11.21 -0.94 32.57
N PHE A 159 12.04 -1.55 31.72
CA PHE A 159 13.34 -2.09 32.16
C PHE A 159 14.54 -1.30 31.63
N GLY A 160 14.37 -0.60 30.50
CA GLY A 160 15.44 0.05 29.76
C GLY A 160 15.91 -0.76 28.56
N ALA A 161 16.53 -0.08 27.59
CA ALA A 161 16.86 -0.65 26.28
C ALA A 161 17.89 -1.80 26.33
N ASP A 162 18.77 -1.80 27.31
CA ASP A 162 19.92 -2.72 27.39
C ASP A 162 19.78 -3.78 28.50
N VAL A 163 18.59 -3.89 29.12
CA VAL A 163 18.36 -4.83 30.22
C VAL A 163 17.65 -6.08 29.72
N ASP A 164 18.17 -7.27 30.03
CA ASP A 164 17.44 -8.53 29.87
C ASP A 164 16.43 -8.66 31.02
N PRO A 165 15.12 -8.62 30.73
CA PRO A 165 14.08 -8.71 31.74
C PRO A 165 13.75 -10.15 32.13
N THR A 166 14.36 -11.16 31.51
CA THR A 166 14.06 -12.59 31.75
C THR A 166 14.28 -12.98 33.18
N GLY A 167 13.28 -13.59 33.81
CA GLY A 167 13.28 -13.95 35.24
C GLY A 167 12.88 -12.84 36.21
N LEU A 168 12.72 -11.58 35.72
CA LEU A 168 12.22 -10.48 36.52
C LEU A 168 10.68 -10.53 36.61
N LYS A 169 10.12 -9.86 37.62
CA LYS A 169 8.66 -9.87 37.82
C LYS A 169 8.05 -8.49 37.60
N ILE A 170 7.05 -8.41 36.76
CA ILE A 170 6.20 -7.23 36.58
C ILE A 170 4.90 -7.39 37.36
N ARG A 171 4.43 -6.30 37.94
CA ARG A 171 3.15 -6.27 38.66
C ARG A 171 2.06 -5.72 37.74
N LEU A 172 0.98 -6.48 37.60
CA LEU A 172 -0.25 -6.07 36.94
C LEU A 172 -1.36 -6.07 37.98
N LYS A 173 -1.89 -4.91 38.33
CA LYS A 173 -2.97 -4.78 39.33
C LYS A 173 -2.61 -5.50 40.64
N SER A 174 -3.23 -6.65 40.90
CA SER A 174 -3.01 -7.48 42.10
C SER A 174 -2.14 -8.70 41.85
N MET A 175 -1.59 -8.89 40.64
CA MET A 175 -0.86 -10.07 40.22
C MET A 175 0.58 -9.73 39.82
N SER A 176 1.52 -10.60 40.16
CA SER A 176 2.90 -10.55 39.62
C SER A 176 3.07 -11.62 38.57
N LEU A 177 3.60 -11.24 37.42
CA LEU A 177 3.99 -12.13 36.33
C LEU A 177 5.51 -12.17 36.21
N GLU A 178 6.05 -13.35 36.00
CA GLU A 178 7.47 -13.53 35.68
C GLU A 178 7.65 -13.38 34.16
N VAL A 179 8.58 -12.53 33.74
CA VAL A 179 8.95 -12.38 32.33
C VAL A 179 9.81 -13.56 31.94
N ILE A 180 9.33 -14.39 30.99
CA ILE A 180 10.04 -15.57 30.50
C ILE A 180 10.64 -15.37 29.11
N GLY A 181 10.30 -14.26 28.44
CA GLY A 181 10.85 -13.92 27.14
C GLY A 181 10.41 -12.57 26.63
N VAL A 182 11.11 -12.12 25.60
CA VAL A 182 10.86 -10.87 24.89
C VAL A 182 10.68 -11.16 23.39
N THR A 183 9.65 -10.59 22.77
CA THR A 183 9.46 -10.73 21.34
C THR A 183 10.35 -9.77 20.56
N ALA A 184 10.79 -10.18 19.36
CA ALA A 184 11.46 -9.30 18.42
C ALA A 184 10.53 -8.18 17.96
N ALA A 185 11.05 -6.97 17.78
CA ALA A 185 10.27 -5.82 17.36
C ALA A 185 9.62 -6.04 16.00
N LYS A 186 8.30 -5.87 15.94
CA LYS A 186 7.51 -5.83 14.68
C LYS A 186 7.23 -4.42 14.21
N GLY A 187 7.34 -3.43 15.12
CA GLY A 187 7.09 -2.03 14.86
C GLY A 187 5.60 -1.67 14.81
N GLN A 188 5.29 -0.53 14.20
CA GLN A 188 3.91 -0.06 14.11
C GLN A 188 3.07 -0.91 13.17
N GLY A 189 1.87 -1.25 13.59
CA GLY A 189 0.83 -1.87 12.78
C GLY A 189 0.12 -0.88 11.87
N GLY A 190 -0.77 -1.38 10.99
CA GLY A 190 -1.37 -0.60 9.90
C GLY A 190 -2.29 0.56 10.30
N PHE A 191 -2.61 0.75 11.58
CA PHE A 191 -3.49 1.81 12.09
C PHE A 191 -2.85 2.58 13.26
N ALA A 192 -1.54 2.76 13.22
CA ALA A 192 -0.76 3.44 14.26
C ALA A 192 -0.73 2.71 15.63
N ASP A 193 -1.27 1.50 15.73
CA ASP A 193 -1.13 0.67 16.93
C ASP A 193 0.30 0.12 17.00
N ASP A 194 0.92 0.28 18.15
CA ASP A 194 2.23 -0.29 18.43
C ASP A 194 2.06 -1.78 18.74
N LEU A 195 2.48 -2.63 17.80
CA LEU A 195 2.42 -4.09 17.96
C LEU A 195 3.32 -4.61 19.08
N ASP A 196 4.31 -3.82 19.47
CA ASP A 196 5.30 -4.16 20.49
C ASP A 196 4.90 -3.68 21.90
N ASP A 197 3.77 -2.95 22.03
CA ASP A 197 3.21 -2.51 23.30
C ASP A 197 2.18 -3.51 23.82
N ASN A 198 2.64 -4.69 24.17
CA ASN A 198 1.79 -5.75 24.69
C ASN A 198 2.50 -6.64 25.72
N ILE A 199 1.68 -7.28 26.56
CA ILE A 199 2.07 -8.33 27.50
C ILE A 199 1.26 -9.57 27.15
N ILE A 200 1.93 -10.64 26.72
CA ILE A 200 1.31 -11.89 26.30
C ILE A 200 1.45 -12.89 27.44
N THR A 201 0.34 -13.45 27.90
CA THR A 201 0.30 -14.39 29.05
C THR A 201 -0.68 -15.51 28.76
N PRO A 202 -0.64 -16.66 29.44
CA PRO A 202 -1.65 -17.70 29.29
C PRO A 202 -3.08 -17.15 29.51
N TYR A 203 -4.03 -17.47 28.63
CA TYR A 203 -5.42 -16.97 28.74
C TYR A 203 -6.07 -17.40 30.05
N THR A 204 -5.75 -18.57 30.56
CA THR A 204 -6.20 -19.09 31.84
C THR A 204 -5.76 -18.25 33.03
N THR A 205 -4.55 -17.67 32.95
CA THR A 205 -4.01 -16.74 33.95
C THR A 205 -4.83 -15.45 33.99
N VAL A 206 -5.17 -14.90 32.82
CA VAL A 206 -6.03 -13.71 32.74
C VAL A 206 -7.42 -14.00 33.27
N LEU A 207 -8.05 -15.09 32.82
CA LEU A 207 -9.41 -15.46 33.24
C LEU A 207 -9.53 -15.71 34.75
N ARG A 208 -8.58 -16.45 35.34
CA ARG A 208 -8.65 -16.87 36.73
C ARG A 208 -8.19 -15.79 37.70
N ARG A 209 -7.21 -14.96 37.31
CA ARG A 209 -6.54 -14.04 38.25
C ARG A 209 -6.80 -12.56 38.00
N LEU A 210 -7.00 -12.15 36.75
CA LEU A 210 -7.18 -10.74 36.39
C LEU A 210 -8.68 -10.35 36.34
N ASN A 211 -9.50 -11.14 35.65
CA ASN A 211 -10.92 -10.82 35.42
C ASN A 211 -11.85 -11.24 36.58
N GLY A 212 -11.32 -11.90 37.62
CA GLY A 212 -12.09 -12.34 38.77
C GLY A 212 -13.14 -13.42 38.47
N ARG A 213 -13.84 -13.89 39.50
CA ARG A 213 -14.79 -15.01 39.43
C ARG A 213 -16.09 -14.74 38.62
N GLY A 214 -16.32 -13.50 38.15
CA GLY A 214 -17.60 -13.12 37.53
C GLY A 214 -17.67 -13.32 36.01
N ASN A 215 -16.55 -13.31 35.28
CA ASN A 215 -16.52 -13.35 33.81
C ASN A 215 -15.61 -14.46 33.26
N GLY A 216 -15.55 -15.59 33.92
CA GLY A 216 -14.51 -16.61 33.77
C GLY A 216 -14.39 -17.35 32.43
N ASN A 217 -15.23 -17.07 31.40
CA ASN A 217 -15.17 -17.83 30.14
C ASN A 217 -15.38 -16.97 28.89
N ASN A 218 -15.22 -15.67 28.98
CA ASN A 218 -15.47 -14.79 27.85
C ASN A 218 -14.21 -14.59 27.01
N ILE A 219 -14.21 -15.16 25.83
CA ILE A 219 -13.17 -14.99 24.83
C ILE A 219 -13.53 -13.75 23.99
N SER A 220 -12.64 -12.79 23.95
CA SER A 220 -12.83 -11.52 23.23
C SER A 220 -12.67 -11.66 21.73
N GLN A 221 -11.81 -12.57 21.29
CA GLN A 221 -11.60 -12.89 19.88
C GLN A 221 -10.91 -14.25 19.73
N MET A 222 -10.91 -14.79 18.52
CA MET A 222 -10.15 -15.98 18.15
C MET A 222 -9.33 -15.71 16.91
N MET A 223 -8.07 -16.10 16.93
CA MET A 223 -7.22 -16.13 15.74
C MET A 223 -7.14 -17.55 15.21
N ILE A 224 -7.37 -17.70 13.92
CA ILE A 224 -7.40 -18.98 13.21
C ILE A 224 -6.38 -18.90 12.07
N SER A 225 -5.49 -19.86 12.01
CA SER A 225 -4.61 -20.07 10.86
C SER A 225 -5.20 -21.18 9.99
N GLY A 226 -5.46 -20.88 8.73
CA GLY A 226 -5.90 -21.88 7.74
C GLY A 226 -4.71 -22.67 7.18
N GLN A 227 -4.98 -23.91 6.75
CA GLN A 227 -4.02 -24.72 6.00
C GLN A 227 -3.71 -24.07 4.64
N GLU A 228 -2.47 -24.16 4.15
CA GLU A 228 -2.05 -23.53 2.88
C GLU A 228 -2.88 -24.00 1.67
N ASN A 229 -3.30 -25.25 1.67
CA ASN A 229 -4.04 -25.87 0.55
C ASN A 229 -5.56 -25.73 0.68
N TYR A 230 -6.07 -25.07 1.72
CA TYR A 230 -7.50 -24.90 1.94
C TYR A 230 -7.89 -23.42 1.80
N PRO A 231 -8.84 -23.07 0.89
CA PRO A 231 -9.23 -21.67 0.68
C PRO A 231 -9.78 -21.01 1.94
N GLY A 232 -9.23 -19.87 2.34
CA GLY A 232 -9.69 -19.12 3.52
C GLY A 232 -11.20 -18.78 3.47
N ALA A 233 -11.73 -18.49 2.28
CA ALA A 233 -13.15 -18.22 2.08
C ALA A 233 -14.06 -19.40 2.51
N ASN A 234 -13.61 -20.65 2.33
CA ASN A 234 -14.35 -21.83 2.79
C ASN A 234 -14.33 -21.92 4.32
N ILE A 235 -13.17 -21.66 4.94
CA ILE A 235 -13.09 -21.62 6.41
C ILE A 235 -14.01 -20.54 6.97
N VAL A 236 -14.05 -19.35 6.35
CA VAL A 236 -14.97 -18.26 6.72
C VAL A 236 -16.42 -18.72 6.64
N ALA A 237 -16.80 -19.39 5.56
CA ALA A 237 -18.18 -19.89 5.38
C ALA A 237 -18.54 -20.96 6.42
N ASP A 238 -17.64 -21.92 6.67
CA ASP A 238 -17.85 -23.01 7.61
C ASP A 238 -17.90 -22.48 9.06
N VAL A 239 -16.99 -21.59 9.46
CA VAL A 239 -17.01 -20.93 10.77
C VAL A 239 -18.28 -20.12 10.94
N SER A 240 -18.69 -19.35 9.92
CA SER A 240 -19.90 -18.54 9.97
C SER A 240 -21.15 -19.42 10.14
N SER A 241 -21.25 -20.49 9.37
CA SER A 241 -22.37 -21.46 9.47
C SER A 241 -22.45 -22.09 10.85
N LEU A 242 -21.33 -22.61 11.38
CA LEU A 242 -21.24 -23.18 12.70
C LEU A 242 -21.61 -22.20 13.82
N MET A 243 -21.11 -20.95 13.72
CA MET A 243 -21.39 -19.93 14.73
C MET A 243 -22.84 -19.44 14.69
N ARG A 244 -23.47 -19.33 13.50
CA ARG A 244 -24.92 -19.06 13.38
C ARG A 244 -25.77 -20.13 14.07
N GLU A 245 -25.45 -21.41 13.84
CA GLU A 245 -26.13 -22.53 14.49
C GLU A 245 -25.97 -22.47 16.01
N ARG A 246 -24.75 -22.32 16.50
CA ARG A 246 -24.45 -22.30 17.93
C ARG A 246 -25.06 -21.11 18.68
N ARG A 247 -25.19 -19.98 18.00
CA ARG A 247 -25.77 -18.74 18.56
C ARG A 247 -27.27 -18.59 18.28
N ASN A 248 -27.88 -19.57 17.62
CA ASN A 248 -29.28 -19.57 17.20
C ASN A 248 -29.67 -18.33 16.42
N VAL A 249 -28.78 -17.88 15.51
CA VAL A 249 -29.03 -16.71 14.62
C VAL A 249 -29.97 -17.17 13.50
N GLY A 250 -31.13 -16.54 13.38
CA GLY A 250 -32.12 -16.87 12.34
C GLY A 250 -31.62 -16.59 10.92
N ALA A 251 -32.23 -17.25 9.93
CA ALA A 251 -31.80 -17.11 8.53
C ALA A 251 -31.82 -15.67 8.00
N ASN A 252 -32.72 -14.84 8.54
CA ASN A 252 -32.88 -13.44 8.15
C ASN A 252 -32.31 -12.44 9.18
N GLU A 253 -31.63 -12.94 10.20
CA GLU A 253 -30.99 -12.09 11.22
C GLU A 253 -29.52 -11.85 10.85
N GLU A 254 -29.07 -10.65 11.18
CA GLU A 254 -27.68 -10.26 11.02
C GLU A 254 -26.79 -11.01 12.02
N ASP A 255 -25.58 -11.36 11.59
CA ASP A 255 -24.63 -12.04 12.45
C ASP A 255 -24.23 -11.16 13.63
N ASN A 256 -24.20 -11.72 14.82
CA ASN A 256 -23.70 -11.04 16.02
C ASN A 256 -22.19 -11.30 16.25
N PHE A 257 -21.51 -11.68 15.20
CA PHE A 257 -20.06 -11.90 15.13
C PHE A 257 -19.56 -11.54 13.72
N ASN A 258 -18.27 -11.39 13.60
CA ASN A 258 -17.62 -11.12 12.30
C ASN A 258 -16.37 -12.01 12.15
N VAL A 259 -16.24 -12.64 10.99
CA VAL A 259 -15.04 -13.39 10.59
C VAL A 259 -14.26 -12.53 9.59
N PHE A 260 -13.15 -12.02 10.04
CA PHE A 260 -12.29 -11.17 9.27
C PHE A 260 -11.18 -11.99 8.61
N ASP A 261 -11.12 -11.98 7.28
CA ASP A 261 -10.06 -12.61 6.50
C ASP A 261 -9.02 -11.59 6.09
N SER A 262 -7.78 -11.78 6.55
CA SER A 262 -6.66 -10.89 6.22
C SER A 262 -6.36 -10.84 4.73
N GLN A 263 -6.54 -11.96 3.99
CA GLN A 263 -6.35 -11.99 2.54
C GLN A 263 -7.46 -11.23 1.80
N GLN A 264 -8.69 -11.35 2.26
CA GLN A 264 -9.82 -10.60 1.71
C GLN A 264 -9.59 -9.09 1.88
N LEU A 265 -9.14 -8.66 3.05
CA LEU A 265 -8.77 -7.25 3.26
C LEU A 265 -7.68 -6.80 2.30
N ALA A 266 -6.61 -7.58 2.15
CA ALA A 266 -5.54 -7.27 1.21
C ALA A 266 -6.07 -7.11 -0.23
N SER A 267 -7.01 -7.98 -0.63
CA SER A 267 -7.62 -7.94 -1.96
C SER A 267 -8.48 -6.68 -2.15
N VAL A 268 -9.28 -6.30 -1.14
CA VAL A 268 -10.13 -5.10 -1.16
C VAL A 268 -9.26 -3.83 -1.25
N ILE A 269 -8.20 -3.74 -0.45
CA ILE A 269 -7.27 -2.60 -0.49
C ILE A 269 -6.56 -2.53 -1.84
N SER A 270 -6.10 -3.68 -2.37
CA SER A 270 -5.47 -3.76 -3.68
C SER A 270 -6.43 -3.30 -4.79
N SER A 271 -7.67 -3.75 -4.76
CA SER A 271 -8.71 -3.37 -5.73
C SER A 271 -9.05 -1.88 -5.63
N SER A 272 -9.20 -1.34 -4.43
CA SER A 272 -9.44 0.09 -4.21
C SER A 272 -8.27 0.94 -4.72
N THR A 273 -7.04 0.53 -4.46
CA THR A 273 -5.84 1.21 -4.97
C THR A 273 -5.78 1.14 -6.49
N GLN A 274 -6.15 0.01 -7.10
CA GLN A 274 -6.22 -0.15 -8.55
C GLN A 274 -7.25 0.80 -9.18
N VAL A 275 -8.45 0.93 -8.60
CA VAL A 275 -9.49 1.87 -9.06
C VAL A 275 -8.98 3.31 -8.97
N MET A 276 -8.41 3.70 -7.82
CA MET A 276 -7.82 5.03 -7.63
C MET A 276 -6.73 5.32 -8.65
N THR A 277 -5.80 4.37 -8.85
CA THR A 277 -4.72 4.50 -9.83
C THR A 277 -5.26 4.65 -11.24
N SER A 278 -6.34 3.92 -11.59
CA SER A 278 -6.99 4.02 -12.90
C SER A 278 -7.66 5.38 -13.12
N LEU A 279 -8.39 5.89 -12.12
CA LEU A 279 -9.03 7.21 -12.19
C LEU A 279 -8.00 8.33 -12.35
N LEU A 280 -6.94 8.29 -11.55
CA LEU A 280 -5.88 9.28 -11.60
C LEU A 280 -5.06 9.16 -12.90
N GLY A 281 -4.90 7.93 -13.41
CA GLY A 281 -4.32 7.68 -14.73
C GLY A 281 -5.15 8.32 -15.85
N ALA A 282 -6.48 8.27 -15.75
CA ALA A 282 -7.36 8.95 -16.71
C ALA A 282 -7.20 10.48 -16.66
N VAL A 283 -7.14 11.07 -15.47
CA VAL A 283 -6.88 12.52 -15.29
C VAL A 283 -5.52 12.91 -15.88
N ALA A 284 -4.49 12.11 -15.62
CA ALA A 284 -3.16 12.35 -16.19
C ALA A 284 -3.16 12.19 -17.72
N GLY A 285 -3.94 11.26 -18.27
CA GLY A 285 -4.18 11.11 -19.69
C GLY A 285 -4.79 12.37 -20.31
N VAL A 286 -5.80 12.96 -19.67
CA VAL A 286 -6.37 14.25 -20.09
C VAL A 286 -5.32 15.37 -20.04
N SER A 287 -4.50 15.41 -18.99
CA SER A 287 -3.41 16.40 -18.88
C SER A 287 -2.40 16.27 -20.02
N LEU A 288 -2.07 15.04 -20.41
CA LEU A 288 -1.18 14.76 -21.55
C LEU A 288 -1.82 15.17 -22.89
N LEU A 289 -3.13 15.00 -23.06
CA LEU A 289 -3.85 15.48 -24.24
C LEU A 289 -3.81 17.01 -24.32
N VAL A 290 -4.02 17.70 -23.21
CA VAL A 290 -3.89 19.18 -23.15
C VAL A 290 -2.46 19.62 -23.50
N GLY A 291 -1.43 18.93 -22.99
CA GLY A 291 -0.05 19.13 -23.38
C GLY A 291 0.20 18.93 -24.88
N GLY A 292 -0.42 17.88 -25.47
CA GLY A 292 -0.40 17.60 -26.90
C GLY A 292 -1.04 18.71 -27.75
N ILE A 293 -2.20 19.23 -27.32
CA ILE A 293 -2.84 20.40 -27.97
C ILE A 293 -1.91 21.62 -27.89
N GLY A 294 -1.19 21.79 -26.78
CA GLY A 294 -0.16 22.79 -26.63
C GLY A 294 0.95 22.66 -27.69
N ILE A 295 1.46 21.43 -27.95
CA ILE A 295 2.41 21.16 -29.05
C ILE A 295 1.79 21.57 -30.39
N MET A 296 0.58 21.13 -30.68
CA MET A 296 -0.09 21.43 -31.94
C MET A 296 -0.19 22.94 -32.18
N ASN A 297 -0.65 23.70 -31.18
CA ASN A 297 -0.82 25.15 -31.29
C ASN A 297 0.52 25.86 -31.54
N ILE A 298 1.56 25.47 -30.83
CA ILE A 298 2.89 26.06 -31.01
C ILE A 298 3.48 25.73 -32.36
N MET A 299 3.32 24.50 -32.81
CA MET A 299 3.78 24.08 -34.14
C MET A 299 3.03 24.82 -35.27
N LEU A 300 1.70 25.06 -35.11
CA LEU A 300 0.94 25.85 -36.09
C LEU A 300 1.48 27.27 -36.18
N VAL A 301 1.73 27.92 -35.06
CA VAL A 301 2.34 29.27 -35.04
C VAL A 301 3.76 29.24 -35.62
N SER A 302 4.57 28.22 -35.32
CA SER A 302 5.90 28.05 -35.87
C SER A 302 5.89 27.91 -37.41
N VAL A 303 4.91 27.17 -37.94
CA VAL A 303 4.72 27.03 -39.40
C VAL A 303 4.36 28.36 -40.03
N THR A 304 3.46 29.18 -39.44
CA THR A 304 3.09 30.50 -39.97
C THR A 304 4.25 31.48 -39.91
N GLU A 305 5.01 31.53 -38.81
CA GLU A 305 6.23 32.37 -38.66
C GLU A 305 7.31 32.02 -39.68
N ARG A 306 7.37 30.75 -40.15
CA ARG A 306 8.42 30.26 -41.08
C ARG A 306 7.85 29.98 -42.49
N THR A 307 6.68 30.50 -42.82
CA THR A 307 6.02 30.23 -44.12
C THR A 307 6.98 30.58 -45.27
N ARG A 308 7.65 31.74 -45.25
CA ARG A 308 8.59 32.18 -46.27
C ARG A 308 9.81 31.23 -46.39
N GLU A 309 10.38 30.80 -45.24
CA GLU A 309 11.52 29.87 -45.22
C GLU A 309 11.14 28.53 -45.83
N ILE A 310 9.96 28.01 -45.48
CA ILE A 310 9.43 26.73 -46.02
C ILE A 310 9.21 26.89 -47.53
N GLY A 311 8.62 28.03 -47.98
CA GLY A 311 8.40 28.32 -49.39
C GLY A 311 9.67 28.36 -50.20
N ILE A 312 10.77 29.00 -49.67
CA ILE A 312 12.07 29.01 -50.34
C ILE A 312 12.60 27.57 -50.49
N ARG A 313 12.52 26.73 -49.45
CA ARG A 313 12.98 25.31 -49.50
C ARG A 313 12.23 24.51 -50.56
N LEU A 314 10.89 24.68 -50.61
CA LEU A 314 10.06 23.98 -51.60
C LEU A 314 10.37 24.50 -53.04
N ALA A 315 10.61 25.82 -53.21
CA ALA A 315 10.94 26.43 -54.49
C ALA A 315 12.29 25.93 -55.07
N ILE A 316 13.30 25.65 -54.21
CA ILE A 316 14.59 25.08 -54.62
C ILE A 316 14.58 23.57 -54.76
N GLY A 317 13.39 22.90 -54.61
CA GLY A 317 13.19 21.46 -54.90
C GLY A 317 13.16 20.53 -53.68
N ALA A 318 12.98 21.02 -52.47
CA ALA A 318 12.76 20.16 -51.32
C ALA A 318 11.40 19.41 -51.48
N ARG A 319 11.41 18.10 -51.13
CA ARG A 319 10.17 17.31 -51.20
C ARG A 319 9.27 17.62 -50.01
N ALA A 320 7.96 17.66 -50.22
CA ALA A 320 6.96 17.85 -49.15
C ALA A 320 7.13 16.87 -47.99
N ARG A 321 7.53 15.61 -48.29
CA ARG A 321 7.87 14.60 -47.24
C ARG A 321 9.04 14.99 -46.34
N GLU A 322 10.02 15.73 -46.87
CA GLU A 322 11.19 16.17 -46.09
C GLU A 322 10.80 17.25 -45.11
N VAL A 323 9.97 18.19 -45.54
CA VAL A 323 9.38 19.24 -44.68
C VAL A 323 8.52 18.60 -43.60
N LEU A 324 7.61 17.67 -43.97
CA LEU A 324 6.78 16.93 -43.01
C LEU A 324 7.62 16.25 -41.93
N LEU A 325 8.65 15.47 -42.36
CA LEU A 325 9.53 14.75 -41.42
C LEU A 325 10.30 15.71 -40.50
N GLN A 326 10.73 16.86 -41.03
CA GLN A 326 11.44 17.86 -40.20
C GLN A 326 10.58 18.36 -39.06
N PHE A 327 9.35 18.81 -39.33
CA PHE A 327 8.44 19.32 -38.32
C PHE A 327 7.95 18.21 -37.38
N LEU A 328 7.76 16.99 -37.89
CA LEU A 328 7.40 15.83 -37.04
C LEU A 328 8.51 15.48 -36.05
N VAL A 329 9.77 15.46 -36.51
CA VAL A 329 10.95 15.25 -35.63
C VAL A 329 11.06 16.35 -34.58
N GLU A 330 10.73 17.60 -34.92
CA GLU A 330 10.72 18.72 -33.98
C GLU A 330 9.68 18.49 -32.86
N ALA A 331 8.45 18.11 -33.21
CA ALA A 331 7.39 17.79 -32.25
C ALA A 331 7.74 16.60 -31.35
N VAL A 332 8.29 15.52 -31.93
CA VAL A 332 8.72 14.32 -31.19
C VAL A 332 9.88 14.64 -30.24
N THR A 333 10.82 15.47 -30.69
CA THR A 333 11.96 15.89 -29.84
C THR A 333 11.47 16.67 -28.63
N LEU A 334 10.55 17.61 -28.79
CA LEU A 334 9.93 18.38 -27.71
C LEU A 334 9.23 17.44 -26.71
N SER A 335 8.44 16.50 -27.21
CA SER A 335 7.70 15.55 -26.34
C SER A 335 8.63 14.57 -25.64
N CYS A 336 9.70 14.09 -26.28
CA CYS A 336 10.72 13.24 -25.65
C CYS A 336 11.48 13.98 -24.54
N ILE A 337 11.85 15.24 -24.76
CA ILE A 337 12.48 16.09 -23.72
C ILE A 337 11.51 16.25 -22.53
N GLY A 338 10.24 16.53 -22.81
CA GLY A 338 9.20 16.58 -21.78
C GLY A 338 9.04 15.27 -21.04
N GLY A 339 9.05 14.14 -21.75
CA GLY A 339 8.97 12.81 -21.18
C GLY A 339 10.13 12.50 -20.24
N VAL A 340 11.37 12.76 -20.66
CA VAL A 340 12.57 12.58 -19.82
C VAL A 340 12.55 13.49 -18.60
N ALA A 341 12.24 14.76 -18.78
CA ALA A 341 12.11 15.71 -17.67
C ALA A 341 10.99 15.29 -16.70
N GLY A 342 9.86 14.78 -17.23
CA GLY A 342 8.76 14.22 -16.44
C GLY A 342 9.16 13.00 -15.61
N ILE A 343 9.96 12.09 -16.18
CA ILE A 343 10.51 10.92 -15.47
C ILE A 343 11.43 11.37 -14.32
N LEU A 344 12.32 12.33 -14.57
CA LEU A 344 13.22 12.86 -13.54
C LEU A 344 12.45 13.56 -12.42
N LEU A 345 11.43 14.35 -12.76
CA LEU A 345 10.55 14.97 -11.78
C LEU A 345 9.77 13.93 -10.97
N ALA A 346 9.20 12.92 -11.63
CA ALA A 346 8.52 11.82 -10.96
C ALA A 346 9.41 11.11 -9.96
N TYR A 347 10.65 10.81 -10.34
CA TYR A 347 11.63 10.18 -9.46
C TYR A 347 11.87 11.00 -8.21
N SER A 348 12.12 12.32 -8.35
CA SER A 348 12.35 13.22 -7.23
C SER A 348 11.14 13.33 -6.30
N LEU A 349 9.93 13.40 -6.88
CA LEU A 349 8.67 13.44 -6.13
C LEU A 349 8.42 12.11 -5.40
N CYS A 350 8.61 10.97 -6.06
CA CYS A 350 8.43 9.66 -5.44
C CYS A 350 9.36 9.43 -4.25
N VAL A 351 10.64 9.78 -4.37
CA VAL A 351 11.61 9.65 -3.26
C VAL A 351 11.24 10.54 -2.08
N SER A 352 10.77 11.76 -2.35
CA SER A 352 10.36 12.70 -1.29
C SER A 352 9.07 12.27 -0.61
N LEU A 353 8.05 11.89 -1.39
CA LEU A 353 6.74 11.46 -0.88
C LEU A 353 6.81 10.10 -0.18
N ALA A 354 7.61 9.16 -0.67
CA ALA A 354 7.80 7.86 -0.04
C ALA A 354 8.29 7.99 1.41
N LYS A 355 9.18 8.95 1.69
CA LYS A 355 9.65 9.24 3.05
C LYS A 355 8.55 9.81 3.95
N VAL A 356 7.67 10.64 3.40
CA VAL A 356 6.57 11.27 4.16
C VAL A 356 5.45 10.27 4.46
N VAL A 357 5.13 9.41 3.48
CA VAL A 357 4.04 8.43 3.58
C VAL A 357 4.49 7.14 4.27
N GLY A 358 5.80 6.92 4.44
CA GLY A 358 6.34 5.68 5.02
C GLY A 358 6.15 4.45 4.10
N ALA A 359 5.89 4.67 2.81
CA ALA A 359 5.72 3.59 1.83
C ALA A 359 7.05 3.25 1.15
N PRO A 360 7.31 1.97 0.82
CA PRO A 360 8.53 1.59 0.10
C PRO A 360 8.51 2.20 -1.31
N PHE A 361 9.63 2.79 -1.71
CA PHE A 361 9.83 3.25 -3.09
C PHE A 361 10.15 2.05 -3.99
N LEU A 362 9.21 1.71 -4.86
CA LEU A 362 9.37 0.62 -5.83
C LEU A 362 9.61 1.19 -7.23
N PHE A 363 10.85 1.20 -7.68
CA PHE A 363 11.17 1.61 -9.05
C PHE A 363 10.68 0.57 -10.06
N ASP A 364 9.75 0.95 -10.94
CA ASP A 364 9.25 0.09 -12.03
C ASP A 364 9.73 0.60 -13.40
N PRO A 365 10.71 -0.07 -14.02
CA PRO A 365 11.20 0.31 -15.34
C PRO A 365 10.11 0.26 -16.42
N LYS A 366 9.13 -0.66 -16.29
CA LYS A 366 8.07 -0.84 -17.29
C LYS A 366 7.19 0.40 -17.42
N ILE A 367 6.78 1.00 -16.29
CA ILE A 367 5.94 2.19 -16.31
C ILE A 367 6.68 3.39 -16.89
N ASN A 368 7.99 3.52 -16.61
CA ASN A 368 8.81 4.59 -17.15
C ASN A 368 8.94 4.48 -18.68
N ILE A 369 9.15 3.27 -19.20
CA ILE A 369 9.20 3.01 -20.66
C ILE A 369 7.84 3.30 -21.29
N ILE A 370 6.74 2.83 -20.70
CA ILE A 370 5.38 3.06 -21.21
C ILE A 370 5.09 4.57 -21.26
N ALA A 371 5.39 5.30 -20.19
CA ALA A 371 5.16 6.73 -20.12
C ALA A 371 6.00 7.51 -21.16
N PHE A 372 7.26 7.11 -21.38
CA PHE A 372 8.12 7.70 -22.40
C PHE A 372 7.60 7.44 -23.82
N VAL A 373 7.23 6.19 -24.13
CA VAL A 373 6.68 5.82 -25.44
C VAL A 373 5.35 6.57 -25.69
N PHE A 374 4.52 6.68 -24.66
CA PHE A 374 3.26 7.43 -24.75
C PHE A 374 3.49 8.93 -24.98
N SER A 375 4.48 9.52 -24.32
CA SER A 375 4.89 10.90 -24.57
C SER A 375 5.34 11.12 -26.03
N ALA A 376 6.17 10.22 -26.56
CA ALA A 376 6.60 10.27 -27.96
C ALA A 376 5.41 10.12 -28.93
N ALA A 377 4.45 9.22 -28.64
CA ALA A 377 3.24 9.03 -29.43
C ALA A 377 2.37 10.31 -29.50
N ILE A 378 2.25 11.03 -28.38
CA ILE A 378 1.55 12.32 -28.33
C ILE A 378 2.25 13.34 -29.23
N GLY A 379 3.59 13.41 -29.21
CA GLY A 379 4.35 14.27 -30.13
C GLY A 379 4.07 13.95 -31.59
N ILE A 380 3.95 12.68 -31.96
CA ILE A 380 3.62 12.26 -33.32
C ILE A 380 2.17 12.67 -33.67
N ILE A 381 1.21 12.33 -32.82
CA ILE A 381 -0.23 12.55 -33.10
C ILE A 381 -0.52 14.05 -33.26
N PHE A 382 -0.10 14.85 -32.30
CA PHE A 382 -0.38 16.29 -32.30
C PHE A 382 0.56 17.11 -33.18
N GLY A 383 1.77 16.59 -33.47
CA GLY A 383 2.72 17.21 -34.42
C GLY A 383 2.39 16.94 -35.88
N PHE A 384 1.64 15.86 -36.17
CA PHE A 384 1.36 15.45 -37.57
C PHE A 384 0.55 16.47 -38.33
N MET A 385 -0.50 17.06 -37.74
CA MET A 385 -1.39 18.00 -38.41
C MET A 385 -0.65 19.30 -38.81
N PRO A 386 0.09 19.98 -37.92
CA PRO A 386 0.94 21.12 -38.30
C PRO A 386 1.99 20.78 -39.37
N ALA A 387 2.68 19.64 -39.18
CA ALA A 387 3.72 19.18 -40.11
C ALA A 387 3.14 18.94 -41.52
N ARG A 388 1.94 18.34 -41.64
CA ARG A 388 1.24 18.15 -42.88
C ARG A 388 0.85 19.50 -43.53
N ARG A 389 0.43 20.47 -42.71
CA ARG A 389 0.09 21.80 -43.19
C ARG A 389 1.30 22.53 -43.76
N ALA A 390 2.47 22.44 -43.10
CA ALA A 390 3.73 22.96 -43.57
C ALA A 390 4.16 22.34 -44.92
N ALA A 391 4.02 21.02 -45.04
CA ALA A 391 4.38 20.25 -46.25
C ALA A 391 3.48 20.53 -47.46
N GLY A 392 2.25 21.05 -47.24
CA GLY A 392 1.27 21.36 -48.25
C GLY A 392 1.23 22.84 -48.69
N LEU A 393 2.20 23.66 -48.24
CA LEU A 393 2.27 25.07 -48.66
C LEU A 393 2.63 25.21 -50.13
N ASP A 394 1.94 26.10 -50.87
CA ASP A 394 2.31 26.48 -52.22
C ASP A 394 3.56 27.44 -52.14
N PRO A 395 4.67 27.11 -52.84
CA PRO A 395 5.84 27.95 -52.83
C PRO A 395 5.61 29.41 -53.26
N ILE A 396 4.67 29.62 -54.22
CA ILE A 396 4.36 30.95 -54.75
C ILE A 396 3.62 31.77 -53.72
N ASP A 397 2.60 31.18 -53.09
CA ASP A 397 1.80 31.85 -52.05
C ASP A 397 2.65 32.09 -50.79
N ALA A 398 3.53 31.16 -50.45
CA ALA A 398 4.41 31.28 -49.31
C ALA A 398 5.48 32.42 -49.44
N LEU A 399 5.88 32.73 -50.67
CA LEU A 399 6.81 33.84 -50.97
C LEU A 399 6.10 35.19 -51.07
N ARG A 400 4.82 35.23 -51.25
CA ARG A 400 3.96 36.45 -51.30
C ARG A 400 3.54 36.95 -49.92
N HIS A 401 3.64 36.11 -48.91
CA HIS A 401 3.37 36.52 -47.52
C HIS A 401 4.50 37.41 -46.98
N GLU A 402 4.15 38.65 -46.71
CA GLU A 402 4.99 39.60 -45.93
C GLU A 402 4.95 39.28 -44.42
#